data_ff23338e0e9db81c6086d0ec4cb7d05e
#
_entry.id   ff23338e0e9db81c6086d0ec4cb7d05e
#
_cell.length_a   1.000
_cell.length_b   1.000
_cell.length_c   1.000
_cell.angle_alpha   90.00
_cell.angle_beta   90.00
_cell.angle_gamma   90.00
#
_symmetry.space_group_name_H-M   'P 1'
#
loop_
_entity.id
_entity.type
_entity.pdbx_description
1 polymer ?
#
loop_
_entity_poly.entity_id
_entity_poly.type
_entity_poly.pdbx_seq_one_letter_code
_entity_poly.pdbx_strand_id
1 'polypeptide(L)'
;KELTDTVAMARRSATFLHTLATSAGDQLLRVMEARRGLEREIVRLATLRIGPGDVEELEQLVEDQRKAIETGEPGTNENSAFHDALGRLACNEVLAHALHLVRGQSKLLLLVGTVRERVGGVLVRDHEDVVQAMREGDANKAAKAMTDHIDRLMNDIRKYLENEDNPA
;
A
#
# COMPACT_ATOMS: atom_id res chain seq x y z
N LYS A 1 -9.32 -41.06 -23.83
CA LYS A 1 -9.98 -39.87 -24.37
C LYS A 1 -10.46 -38.98 -23.22
N GLU A 2 -11.21 -39.52 -22.28
CA GLU A 2 -11.77 -38.76 -21.14
C GLU A 2 -10.67 -38.10 -20.23
N LEU A 3 -9.59 -38.84 -19.95
CA LEU A 3 -8.46 -38.31 -19.15
C LEU A 3 -7.71 -37.20 -19.90
N THR A 4 -7.59 -37.32 -21.22
CA THR A 4 -6.93 -36.30 -22.08
C THR A 4 -7.77 -34.99 -22.10
N ASP A 5 -9.09 -35.14 -22.14
CA ASP A 5 -10.02 -34.02 -22.15
C ASP A 5 -10.03 -33.29 -20.77
N THR A 6 -9.96 -34.05 -19.69
CA THR A 6 -9.84 -33.51 -18.31
C THR A 6 -8.54 -32.73 -18.10
N VAL A 7 -7.40 -33.28 -18.56
CA VAL A 7 -6.10 -32.59 -18.49
C VAL A 7 -6.09 -31.31 -19.35
N ALA A 8 -6.68 -31.37 -20.54
CA ALA A 8 -6.79 -30.19 -21.40
C ALA A 8 -7.65 -29.08 -20.79
N MET A 9 -8.75 -29.45 -20.11
CA MET A 9 -9.62 -28.52 -19.41
C MET A 9 -8.92 -27.90 -18.20
N ALA A 10 -8.20 -28.70 -17.41
CA ALA A 10 -7.43 -28.21 -16.28
C ALA A 10 -6.34 -27.21 -16.71
N ARG A 11 -5.63 -27.49 -17.80
CA ARG A 11 -4.63 -26.56 -18.38
C ARG A 11 -5.26 -25.23 -18.83
N ARG A 12 -6.41 -25.28 -19.51
CA ARG A 12 -7.14 -24.07 -19.94
C ARG A 12 -7.58 -23.23 -18.73
N SER A 13 -8.08 -23.86 -17.69
CA SER A 13 -8.46 -23.17 -16.43
C SER A 13 -7.27 -22.53 -15.77
N ALA A 14 -6.14 -23.23 -15.68
CA ALA A 14 -4.90 -22.69 -15.12
C ALA A 14 -4.39 -21.49 -15.92
N THR A 15 -4.36 -21.57 -17.27
CA THR A 15 -3.97 -20.45 -18.14
C THR A 15 -4.90 -19.25 -17.96
N PHE A 16 -6.21 -19.48 -17.86
CA PHE A 16 -7.18 -18.42 -17.66
C PHE A 16 -6.98 -17.71 -16.30
N LEU A 17 -6.81 -18.47 -15.21
CA LEU A 17 -6.54 -17.94 -13.87
C LEU A 17 -5.22 -17.15 -13.84
N HIS A 18 -4.18 -17.67 -14.49
CA HIS A 18 -2.89 -16.98 -14.63
C HIS A 18 -3.04 -15.63 -15.35
N THR A 19 -3.76 -15.62 -16.49
CA THR A 19 -4.03 -14.37 -17.24
C THR A 19 -4.78 -13.35 -16.40
N LEU A 20 -5.77 -13.78 -15.62
CA LEU A 20 -6.51 -12.90 -14.70
C LEU A 20 -5.61 -12.33 -13.60
N ALA A 21 -4.75 -13.16 -13.01
CA ALA A 21 -3.82 -12.74 -11.96
C ALA A 21 -2.80 -11.72 -12.50
N THR A 22 -2.22 -11.95 -13.67
CA THR A 22 -1.28 -11.02 -14.32
C THR A 22 -1.96 -9.69 -14.66
N SER A 23 -3.19 -9.72 -15.22
CA SER A 23 -3.97 -8.51 -15.50
C SER A 23 -4.30 -7.73 -14.22
N ALA A 24 -4.63 -8.41 -13.13
CA ALA A 24 -4.88 -7.78 -11.84
C ALA A 24 -3.60 -7.18 -11.24
N GLY A 25 -2.45 -7.85 -11.40
CA GLY A 25 -1.15 -7.36 -10.99
C GLY A 25 -0.74 -6.08 -11.70
N ASP A 26 -0.87 -6.03 -13.02
CA ASP A 26 -0.60 -4.84 -13.84
C ASP A 26 -1.53 -3.67 -13.43
N GLN A 27 -2.80 -3.96 -13.20
CA GLN A 27 -3.74 -2.95 -12.75
C GLN A 27 -3.38 -2.44 -11.35
N LEU A 28 -2.96 -3.33 -10.44
CA LEU A 28 -2.49 -2.94 -9.10
C LEU A 28 -1.29 -2.00 -9.19
N LEU A 29 -0.29 -2.28 -10.02
CA LEU A 29 0.87 -1.39 -10.19
C LEU A 29 0.46 0.00 -10.69
N ARG A 30 -0.48 0.11 -11.64
CA ARG A 30 -1.01 1.41 -12.10
C ARG A 30 -1.74 2.17 -10.98
N VAL A 31 -2.50 1.46 -10.15
CA VAL A 31 -3.15 2.04 -8.98
C VAL A 31 -2.12 2.53 -7.97
N MET A 32 -1.03 1.78 -7.76
CA MET A 32 0.07 2.18 -6.88
C MET A 32 0.84 3.41 -7.41
N GLU A 33 1.00 3.55 -8.73
CA GLU A 33 1.56 4.78 -9.33
C GLU A 33 0.69 6.01 -9.02
N ALA A 34 -0.64 5.88 -9.13
CA ALA A 34 -1.56 6.96 -8.76
C ALA A 34 -1.46 7.28 -7.26
N ARG A 35 -1.40 6.26 -6.38
CA ARG A 35 -1.19 6.44 -4.93
C ARG A 35 0.10 7.20 -4.66
N ARG A 36 1.19 6.81 -5.32
CA ARG A 36 2.51 7.44 -5.16
C ARG A 36 2.45 8.95 -5.38
N GLY A 37 1.77 9.40 -6.44
CA GLY A 37 1.59 10.82 -6.75
C GLY A 37 0.70 11.54 -5.73
N LEU A 38 -0.45 10.95 -5.41
CA LEU A 38 -1.41 11.53 -4.47
C LEU A 38 -0.84 11.62 -3.05
N GLU A 39 -0.27 10.54 -2.53
CA GLU A 39 0.24 10.48 -1.16
C GLU A 39 1.47 11.35 -0.97
N ARG A 40 2.34 11.47 -1.98
CA ARG A 40 3.44 12.43 -1.97
C ARG A 40 2.96 13.85 -1.74
N GLU A 41 1.95 14.29 -2.50
CA GLU A 41 1.43 15.65 -2.39
C GLU A 41 0.64 15.85 -1.09
N ILE A 42 -0.14 14.86 -0.67
CA ILE A 42 -0.88 14.88 0.60
C ILE A 42 0.08 15.08 1.77
N VAL A 43 1.14 14.28 1.88
CA VAL A 43 2.12 14.39 2.97
C VAL A 43 2.83 15.74 2.93
N ARG A 44 3.19 16.22 1.74
CA ARG A 44 3.81 17.55 1.58
C ARG A 44 2.89 18.66 2.11
N LEU A 45 1.62 18.65 1.75
CA LEU A 45 0.64 19.62 2.20
C LEU A 45 0.34 19.47 3.70
N ALA A 46 0.19 18.25 4.19
CA ALA A 46 -0.01 17.97 5.60
C ALA A 46 1.15 18.56 6.43
N THR A 47 2.40 18.29 6.06
CA THR A 47 3.57 18.82 6.77
C THR A 47 3.57 20.35 6.88
N LEU A 48 3.07 21.05 5.85
CA LEU A 48 2.98 22.52 5.86
C LEU A 48 1.81 23.07 6.68
N ARG A 49 0.87 22.21 7.11
CA ARG A 49 -0.42 22.61 7.70
C ARG A 49 -0.67 22.05 9.10
N ILE A 50 0.15 21.05 9.52
CA ILE A 50 0.05 20.46 10.86
C ILE A 50 0.24 21.50 11.95
N GLY A 51 -0.52 21.32 13.03
CA GLY A 51 -0.45 22.09 14.25
C GLY A 51 0.03 21.26 15.45
N PRO A 52 0.01 21.86 16.63
CA PRO A 52 0.31 21.15 17.88
C PRO A 52 -0.61 19.93 18.06
N GLY A 53 -0.05 18.78 18.38
CA GLY A 53 -0.78 17.54 18.61
C GLY A 53 -0.98 16.63 17.38
N ASP A 54 -0.85 17.16 16.15
CA ASP A 54 -1.06 16.36 14.94
C ASP A 54 0.06 15.33 14.73
N VAL A 55 1.29 15.67 15.09
CA VAL A 55 2.44 14.76 15.00
C VAL A 55 2.31 13.63 16.02
N GLU A 56 1.89 13.96 17.24
CA GLU A 56 1.63 13.01 18.32
C GLU A 56 0.51 12.03 17.94
N GLU A 57 -0.55 12.50 17.25
CA GLU A 57 -1.59 11.63 16.71
C GLU A 57 -1.02 10.63 15.70
N LEU A 58 -0.20 11.09 14.77
CA LEU A 58 0.42 10.22 13.77
C LEU A 58 1.38 9.21 14.42
N GLU A 59 2.17 9.61 15.41
CA GLU A 59 3.03 8.70 16.17
C GLU A 59 2.23 7.62 16.89
N GLN A 60 1.09 7.99 17.47
CA GLN A 60 0.23 7.01 18.14
C GLN A 60 -0.32 5.98 17.14
N LEU A 61 -0.74 6.41 15.94
CA LEU A 61 -1.21 5.49 14.89
C LEU A 61 -0.11 4.53 14.43
N VAL A 62 1.13 4.99 14.33
CA VAL A 62 2.27 4.14 13.98
C VAL A 62 2.59 3.15 15.11
N GLU A 63 2.51 3.59 16.36
CA GLU A 63 2.71 2.73 17.53
C GLU A 63 1.60 1.66 17.65
N ASP A 64 0.34 2.03 17.38
CA ASP A 64 -0.77 1.08 17.37
C ASP A 64 -0.59 0.03 16.26
N GLN A 65 -0.11 0.43 15.08
CA GLN A 65 0.25 -0.50 14.00
C GLN A 65 1.35 -1.46 14.44
N ARG A 66 2.41 -0.97 15.12
CA ARG A 66 3.48 -1.81 15.65
C ARG A 66 2.94 -2.86 16.61
N LYS A 67 2.12 -2.44 17.58
CA LYS A 67 1.49 -3.35 18.57
C LYS A 67 0.63 -4.42 17.92
N ALA A 68 -0.20 -4.04 16.93
CA ALA A 68 -1.01 -4.99 16.18
C ALA A 68 -0.15 -6.08 15.53
N ILE A 69 0.96 -5.69 14.89
CA ILE A 69 1.89 -6.64 14.25
C ILE A 69 2.58 -7.53 15.30
N GLU A 70 3.04 -6.96 16.41
CA GLU A 70 3.68 -7.71 17.51
C GLU A 70 2.74 -8.75 18.15
N THR A 71 1.43 -8.49 18.15
CA THR A 71 0.41 -9.42 18.64
C THR A 71 -0.08 -10.40 17.58
N GLY A 72 0.50 -10.39 16.37
CA GLY A 72 0.17 -11.30 15.28
C GLY A 72 -0.98 -10.84 14.38
N GLU A 73 -1.46 -9.62 14.59
CA GLU A 73 -2.44 -9.01 13.71
C GLU A 73 -1.75 -8.37 12.48
N PRO A 74 -2.42 -8.26 11.32
CA PRO A 74 -1.79 -7.75 10.10
C PRO A 74 -1.52 -6.24 10.10
N GLY A 75 -1.98 -5.47 11.09
CA GLY A 75 -1.82 -4.02 11.18
C GLY A 75 -2.47 -3.22 10.03
N THR A 76 -3.40 -3.82 9.30
CA THR A 76 -4.00 -3.19 8.10
C THR A 76 -4.99 -2.08 8.42
N ASN A 77 -5.67 -2.15 9.58
CA ASN A 77 -6.59 -1.12 10.01
C ASN A 77 -5.82 0.14 10.43
N GLU A 78 -4.77 -0.05 11.21
CA GLU A 78 -3.87 0.99 11.70
C GLU A 78 -3.13 1.67 10.54
N ASN A 79 -2.62 0.86 9.59
CA ASN A 79 -2.06 1.38 8.33
C ASN A 79 -3.09 2.23 7.57
N SER A 80 -4.36 1.81 7.55
CA SER A 80 -5.41 2.59 6.90
C SER A 80 -5.66 3.90 7.64
N ALA A 81 -5.76 3.86 8.96
CA ALA A 81 -5.99 5.03 9.81
C ALA A 81 -4.85 6.06 9.66
N PHE A 82 -3.60 5.62 9.57
CA PHE A 82 -2.45 6.50 9.34
C PHE A 82 -2.57 7.30 8.04
N HIS A 83 -2.82 6.63 6.92
CA HIS A 83 -2.97 7.32 5.63
C HIS A 83 -4.22 8.21 5.57
N ASP A 84 -5.31 7.81 6.23
CA ASP A 84 -6.54 8.61 6.30
C ASP A 84 -6.31 9.88 7.15
N ALA A 85 -5.53 9.78 8.24
CA ALA A 85 -5.10 10.94 9.03
C ALA A 85 -4.26 11.92 8.20
N LEU A 86 -3.30 11.43 7.43
CA LEU A 86 -2.51 12.27 6.51
C LEU A 86 -3.41 13.00 5.50
N GLY A 87 -4.40 12.31 4.93
CA GLY A 87 -5.39 12.90 4.02
C GLY A 87 -6.18 14.04 4.69
N ARG A 88 -6.61 13.85 5.93
CA ARG A 88 -7.31 14.87 6.72
C ARG A 88 -6.40 16.08 7.02
N LEU A 89 -5.18 15.83 7.47
CA LEU A 89 -4.20 16.86 7.83
C LEU A 89 -3.73 17.68 6.61
N ALA A 90 -3.81 17.13 5.41
CA ALA A 90 -3.54 17.87 4.18
C ALA A 90 -4.56 19.02 3.95
N CYS A 91 -5.69 19.06 4.66
CA CYS A 91 -6.74 20.05 4.49
C CYS A 91 -7.11 20.29 3.01
N ASN A 92 -7.19 19.21 2.24
CA ASN A 92 -7.59 19.20 0.83
C ASN A 92 -8.52 18.00 0.58
N GLU A 93 -9.82 18.27 0.69
CA GLU A 93 -10.85 17.23 0.58
C GLU A 93 -10.85 16.52 -0.77
N VAL A 94 -10.45 17.21 -1.85
CA VAL A 94 -10.37 16.61 -3.19
C VAL A 94 -9.28 15.55 -3.23
N LEU A 95 -8.09 15.86 -2.70
CA LEU A 95 -6.99 14.90 -2.62
C LEU A 95 -7.32 13.75 -1.66
N ALA A 96 -7.92 14.04 -0.51
CA ALA A 96 -8.34 13.02 0.46
C ALA A 96 -9.35 12.04 -0.15
N HIS A 97 -10.36 12.54 -0.89
CA HIS A 97 -11.33 11.72 -1.59
C HIS A 97 -10.68 10.87 -2.70
N ALA A 98 -9.82 11.49 -3.52
CA ALA A 98 -9.10 10.78 -4.57
C ALA A 98 -8.24 9.63 -3.98
N LEU A 99 -7.52 9.90 -2.88
CA LEU A 99 -6.75 8.90 -2.17
C LEU A 99 -7.62 7.76 -1.64
N HIS A 100 -8.76 8.08 -1.02
CA HIS A 100 -9.68 7.07 -0.51
C HIS A 100 -10.16 6.10 -1.61
N LEU A 101 -10.54 6.62 -2.78
CA LEU A 101 -10.95 5.80 -3.93
C LEU A 101 -9.83 4.90 -4.44
N VAL A 102 -8.62 5.46 -4.61
CA VAL A 102 -7.46 4.71 -5.14
C VAL A 102 -7.01 3.65 -4.13
N ARG A 103 -7.03 3.95 -2.82
CA ARG A 103 -6.70 2.97 -1.76
C ARG A 103 -7.74 1.85 -1.67
N GLY A 104 -9.01 2.17 -1.87
CA GLY A 104 -10.07 1.15 -1.95
C GLY A 104 -9.81 0.14 -3.08
N GLN A 105 -9.39 0.63 -4.26
CA GLN A 105 -9.01 -0.22 -5.39
C GLN A 105 -7.76 -1.07 -5.07
N SER A 106 -6.72 -0.49 -4.46
CA SER A 106 -5.53 -1.27 -4.08
C SER A 106 -5.86 -2.39 -3.09
N LYS A 107 -6.71 -2.14 -2.10
CA LYS A 107 -7.14 -3.17 -1.16
C LYS A 107 -7.88 -4.32 -1.85
N LEU A 108 -8.79 -4.00 -2.78
CA LEU A 108 -9.54 -5.00 -3.53
C LEU A 108 -8.60 -5.87 -4.38
N LEU A 109 -7.66 -5.25 -5.09
CA LEU A 109 -6.70 -5.97 -5.94
C LEU A 109 -5.72 -6.83 -5.12
N LEU A 110 -5.29 -6.36 -3.94
CA LEU A 110 -4.48 -7.15 -3.00
C LEU A 110 -5.23 -8.34 -2.40
N LEU A 111 -6.56 -8.28 -2.29
CA LEU A 111 -7.38 -9.41 -1.84
C LEU A 111 -7.49 -10.52 -2.90
N VAL A 112 -7.44 -10.15 -4.18
CA VAL A 112 -7.47 -11.11 -5.30
C VAL A 112 -6.10 -11.78 -5.50
N GLY A 113 -5.00 -11.08 -5.12
CA GLY A 113 -3.64 -11.61 -5.14
C GLY A 113 -3.15 -11.94 -3.72
N THR A 114 -2.55 -13.12 -3.52
CA THR A 114 -2.04 -13.60 -2.23
C THR A 114 -0.81 -12.83 -1.69
N VAL A 115 -0.60 -11.58 -2.10
CA VAL A 115 0.54 -10.71 -1.72
C VAL A 115 0.53 -10.34 -0.23
N ARG A 116 -0.53 -10.72 0.50
CA ARG A 116 -0.87 -10.20 1.83
C ARG A 116 0.11 -10.52 2.98
N GLU A 117 0.87 -11.62 2.90
CA GLU A 117 1.57 -12.15 4.08
C GLU A 117 2.98 -11.61 4.34
N ARG A 118 3.60 -10.90 3.40
CA ARG A 118 5.04 -10.52 3.50
C ARG A 118 5.33 -9.04 3.76
N VAL A 119 4.31 -8.18 3.80
CA VAL A 119 4.51 -6.72 3.73
C VAL A 119 4.47 -6.01 5.10
N GLY A 120 4.09 -6.67 6.19
CA GLY A 120 3.74 -6.01 7.46
C GLY A 120 4.87 -5.27 8.21
N GLY A 121 6.04 -5.88 8.35
CA GLY A 121 7.08 -5.36 9.26
C GLY A 121 7.89 -4.17 8.71
N VAL A 122 7.98 -4.02 7.40
CA VAL A 122 8.73 -2.91 6.76
C VAL A 122 7.93 -1.61 6.83
N LEU A 123 6.61 -1.70 6.84
CA LEU A 123 5.69 -0.56 6.77
C LEU A 123 5.77 0.37 7.99
N VAL A 124 5.98 -0.18 9.19
CA VAL A 124 6.05 0.63 10.43
C VAL A 124 7.22 1.59 10.38
N ARG A 125 8.42 1.09 10.02
CA ARG A 125 9.62 1.94 9.90
C ARG A 125 9.47 3.04 8.85
N ASP A 126 8.85 2.71 7.73
CA ASP A 126 8.58 3.69 6.67
C ASP A 126 7.66 4.81 7.14
N HIS A 127 6.63 4.47 7.93
CA HIS A 127 5.73 5.46 8.52
C HIS A 127 6.46 6.31 9.58
N GLU A 128 7.35 5.72 10.39
CA GLU A 128 8.21 6.47 11.32
C GLU A 128 9.05 7.52 10.59
N ASP A 129 9.67 7.15 9.46
CA ASP A 129 10.48 8.06 8.65
C ASP A 129 9.65 9.24 8.13
N VAL A 130 8.40 9.00 7.72
CA VAL A 130 7.46 10.05 7.31
C VAL A 130 7.14 10.98 8.48
N VAL A 131 6.75 10.43 9.64
CA VAL A 131 6.38 11.21 10.83
C VAL A 131 7.57 12.02 11.34
N GLN A 132 8.77 11.44 11.35
CA GLN A 132 9.98 12.15 11.75
C GLN A 132 10.26 13.36 10.85
N ALA A 133 10.14 13.21 9.54
CA ALA A 133 10.31 14.32 8.62
C ALA A 133 9.23 15.41 8.79
N MET A 134 7.98 15.01 9.10
CA MET A 134 6.90 15.93 9.42
C MET A 134 7.17 16.69 10.72
N ARG A 135 7.71 16.02 11.77
CA ARG A 135 8.13 16.64 13.03
C ARG A 135 9.23 17.69 12.80
N GLU A 136 10.14 17.43 11.87
CA GLU A 136 11.20 18.39 11.48
C GLU A 136 10.65 19.57 10.64
N GLY A 137 9.40 19.51 10.20
CA GLY A 137 8.79 20.51 9.31
C GLY A 137 9.33 20.46 7.88
N ASP A 138 10.05 19.40 7.51
CA ASP A 138 10.62 19.25 6.17
C ASP A 138 9.63 18.54 5.23
N ALA A 139 8.79 19.33 4.57
CA ALA A 139 7.78 18.84 3.65
C ALA A 139 8.35 18.05 2.45
N ASN A 140 9.55 18.39 2.00
CA ASN A 140 10.19 17.67 0.89
C ASN A 140 10.74 16.32 1.35
N LYS A 141 11.34 16.27 2.53
CA LYS A 141 11.82 15.03 3.15
C LYS A 141 10.65 14.09 3.47
N ALA A 142 9.55 14.61 4.02
CA ALA A 142 8.34 13.83 4.29
C ALA A 142 7.72 13.26 3.00
N ALA A 143 7.60 14.09 1.96
CA ALA A 143 7.11 13.67 0.65
C ALA A 143 8.02 12.60 0.00
N LYS A 144 9.34 12.71 0.19
CA LYS A 144 10.29 11.70 -0.27
C LYS A 144 10.12 10.39 0.49
N ALA A 145 10.04 10.45 1.82
CA ALA A 145 9.85 9.25 2.66
C ALA A 145 8.58 8.47 2.25
N MET A 146 7.45 9.18 2.02
CA MET A 146 6.23 8.56 1.53
C MET A 146 6.40 7.98 0.12
N THR A 147 7.12 8.64 -0.76
CA THR A 147 7.42 8.13 -2.10
C THR A 147 8.22 6.83 -2.00
N ASP A 148 9.27 6.80 -1.19
CA ASP A 148 10.13 5.63 -0.96
C ASP A 148 9.33 4.45 -0.37
N HIS A 149 8.37 4.74 0.54
CA HIS A 149 7.43 3.76 1.08
C HIS A 149 6.60 3.09 -0.03
N ILE A 150 5.95 3.88 -0.89
CA ILE A 150 5.14 3.33 -1.99
C ILE A 150 6.00 2.60 -3.03
N ASP A 151 7.20 3.11 -3.33
CA ASP A 151 8.13 2.46 -4.26
C ASP A 151 8.59 1.08 -3.73
N ARG A 152 8.81 0.92 -2.43
CA ARG A 152 9.10 -0.39 -1.81
C ARG A 152 7.95 -1.37 -2.00
N LEU A 153 6.71 -0.93 -1.70
CA LEU A 153 5.51 -1.75 -1.93
C LEU A 153 5.38 -2.18 -3.40
N MET A 154 5.59 -1.26 -4.34
CA MET A 154 5.54 -1.58 -5.78
C MET A 154 6.61 -2.59 -6.18
N ASN A 155 7.81 -2.50 -5.62
CA ASN A 155 8.88 -3.45 -5.89
C ASN A 155 8.56 -4.85 -5.32
N ASP A 156 7.95 -4.93 -4.15
CA ASP A 156 7.53 -6.20 -3.56
C ASP A 156 6.40 -6.85 -4.37
N ILE A 157 5.46 -6.06 -4.86
CA ILE A 157 4.42 -6.52 -5.78
C ILE A 157 5.04 -7.07 -7.08
N ARG A 158 6.00 -6.36 -7.70
CA ARG A 158 6.68 -6.83 -8.92
C ARG A 158 7.38 -8.17 -8.70
N LYS A 159 8.16 -8.28 -7.63
CA LYS A 159 8.86 -9.53 -7.28
C LYS A 159 7.90 -10.69 -7.06
N TYR A 160 6.75 -10.42 -6.46
CA TYR A 160 5.71 -11.43 -6.28
C TYR A 160 5.18 -11.91 -7.63
N LEU A 161 4.82 -10.99 -8.52
CA LEU A 161 4.30 -11.32 -9.85
C LEU A 161 5.32 -12.08 -10.69
N GLU A 162 6.61 -11.68 -10.66
CA GLU A 162 7.70 -12.37 -11.37
C GLU A 162 7.91 -13.81 -10.86
N ASN A 163 7.75 -14.05 -9.55
CA ASN A 163 7.89 -15.39 -8.97
C ASN A 163 6.70 -16.31 -9.30
N GLU A 164 5.50 -15.77 -9.48
CA GLU A 164 4.34 -16.54 -9.94
C GLU A 164 4.47 -16.96 -11.41
N ASP A 165 5.14 -16.14 -12.23
CA ASP A 165 5.41 -16.46 -13.65
C ASP A 165 6.47 -17.56 -13.84
N ASN A 166 7.26 -17.87 -12.79
CA ASN A 166 8.33 -18.87 -12.84
C ASN A 166 8.33 -19.78 -11.59
N PRO A 167 7.29 -20.63 -11.40
CA PRO A 167 7.28 -21.59 -10.30
C PRO A 167 8.38 -22.63 -10.50
N ALA A 168 9.32 -22.71 -9.55
CA ALA A 168 10.44 -23.67 -9.52
C ALA A 168 9.97 -25.12 -9.45
#